data_92a06204aad2aea0d8823dee1d273e6d
#
_entry.id   92a06204aad2aea0d8823dee1d273e6d
#
_cell.length_a   1.000
_cell.length_b   1.000
_cell.length_c   1.000
_cell.angle_alpha   90.00
_cell.angle_beta   90.00
_cell.angle_gamma   90.00
#
_symmetry.space_group_name_H-M   'P 1'
#
loop_
_entity.id
_entity.type
_entity.pdbx_description
1 polymer ?
#
loop_
_entity_poly.entity_id
_entity_poly.type
_entity_poly.pdbx_seq_one_letter_code
_entity_poly.pdbx_strand_id
1 'polypeptide(L)'
;YFKIKGTLFEENSGKKIESFGINSKKINEFKIGDIAIFKDESEVILDEDGNYEWRSKSEFQKKKGKRLFTTSLSPPSFTFENYREVLFKEGIGRAFINTMAVALPSTLIPLIICSFFAYSLTWMRFYGRDTLLAIIIASLVVPLQMSLIPILTIYNDFGAIFGVAAKSYPGVWMAHTGFGLASTTFLLRNFLKSLPNEMMEAAKVDGASHYDIFLRIIIPLSIPAFASIFILQFLWCWNDLLVGLVFLDQVPSE
;
A
#
# COMPACT_ATOMS: atom_id res chain seq x y z
N TYR A 1 -55.50 -9.50 21.27
CA TYR A 1 -54.12 -8.99 21.05
C TYR A 1 -53.47 -9.80 19.92
N PHE A 2 -52.97 -9.07 18.92
CA PHE A 2 -52.11 -9.66 17.89
C PHE A 2 -50.71 -9.74 18.44
N LYS A 3 -49.97 -10.86 18.18
CA LYS A 3 -48.63 -11.10 18.69
C LYS A 3 -47.70 -11.44 17.53
N ILE A 4 -46.54 -10.83 17.49
CA ILE A 4 -45.43 -11.18 16.60
C ILE A 4 -44.24 -11.54 17.45
N LYS A 5 -43.58 -12.66 17.16
CA LYS A 5 -42.30 -13.07 17.76
C LYS A 5 -41.25 -13.11 16.69
N GLY A 6 -40.03 -12.71 17.05
CA GLY A 6 -38.88 -12.76 16.17
C GLY A 6 -37.61 -12.63 16.97
N THR A 7 -36.48 -12.66 16.28
CA THR A 7 -35.16 -12.46 16.86
C THR A 7 -34.45 -11.29 16.17
N LEU A 8 -33.67 -10.53 16.95
CA LEU A 8 -32.84 -9.42 16.45
C LEU A 8 -31.48 -9.89 15.96
N PHE A 9 -31.03 -11.09 16.38
CA PHE A 9 -29.74 -11.65 16.02
C PHE A 9 -29.91 -12.99 15.34
N GLU A 10 -28.92 -13.38 14.53
CA GLU A 10 -28.82 -14.74 14.00
C GLU A 10 -28.54 -15.73 15.15
N GLU A 11 -29.09 -16.93 15.07
CA GLU A 11 -28.84 -18.03 16.00
C GLU A 11 -27.31 -18.23 16.13
N ASN A 12 -26.79 -18.27 17.36
CA ASN A 12 -25.38 -18.42 17.72
C ASN A 12 -24.50 -17.16 17.58
N SER A 13 -25.05 -15.96 17.50
CA SER A 13 -24.23 -14.73 17.48
C SER A 13 -23.44 -14.45 18.75
N GLY A 14 -23.76 -15.14 19.87
CA GLY A 14 -23.13 -14.92 21.19
C GLY A 14 -23.35 -13.54 21.79
N LYS A 15 -24.19 -12.70 21.15
CA LYS A 15 -24.51 -11.34 21.59
C LYS A 15 -25.60 -11.38 22.65
N LYS A 16 -25.36 -10.72 23.78
CA LYS A 16 -26.38 -10.53 24.82
C LYS A 16 -26.76 -9.07 24.91
N ILE A 17 -28.07 -8.80 25.06
CA ILE A 17 -28.60 -7.44 25.22
C ILE A 17 -28.66 -7.14 26.71
N GLU A 18 -28.18 -5.96 27.10
CA GLU A 18 -28.26 -5.47 28.48
C GLU A 18 -29.46 -4.55 28.70
N SER A 19 -29.75 -3.73 27.72
CA SER A 19 -30.81 -2.73 27.80
C SER A 19 -31.30 -2.35 26.40
N PHE A 20 -32.47 -1.78 26.32
CA PHE A 20 -33.03 -1.30 25.07
C PHE A 20 -33.83 -0.02 25.25
N GLY A 21 -34.08 0.67 24.14
CA GLY A 21 -34.90 1.87 24.11
C GLY A 21 -35.71 2.00 22.82
N ILE A 22 -36.77 2.76 22.91
CA ILE A 22 -37.63 3.09 21.75
C ILE A 22 -37.12 4.33 21.00
N ASN A 23 -36.25 5.14 21.67
CA ASN A 23 -35.75 6.39 21.15
C ASN A 23 -34.21 6.35 21.07
N SER A 24 -33.63 6.82 19.97
CA SER A 24 -32.18 6.94 19.78
C SER A 24 -31.45 7.81 20.84
N LYS A 25 -32.16 8.70 21.50
CA LYS A 25 -31.61 9.53 22.58
C LYS A 25 -31.61 8.87 23.97
N LYS A 26 -32.38 7.77 24.13
CA LYS A 26 -32.51 7.04 25.39
C LYS A 26 -32.46 5.54 25.12
N ILE A 27 -31.27 5.06 24.80
CA ILE A 27 -31.04 3.65 24.42
C ILE A 27 -31.17 2.72 25.62
N ASN A 28 -30.87 3.19 26.84
CA ASN A 28 -30.89 2.40 28.08
C ASN A 28 -32.15 2.69 28.94
N GLU A 29 -33.28 2.99 28.32
CA GLU A 29 -34.48 3.36 29.02
C GLU A 29 -35.16 2.15 29.70
N PHE A 30 -35.04 0.96 29.09
CA PHE A 30 -35.66 -0.29 29.57
C PHE A 30 -34.60 -1.35 29.79
N LYS A 31 -34.75 -2.13 30.86
CA LYS A 31 -33.97 -3.34 31.11
C LYS A 31 -34.57 -4.54 30.41
N ILE A 32 -33.81 -5.59 30.29
CA ILE A 32 -34.27 -6.87 29.76
C ILE A 32 -35.47 -7.39 30.56
N GLY A 33 -36.54 -7.82 29.84
CA GLY A 33 -37.80 -8.26 30.44
C GLY A 33 -38.79 -7.15 30.71
N ASP A 34 -38.40 -5.87 30.65
CA ASP A 34 -39.33 -4.75 30.80
C ASP A 34 -40.25 -4.62 29.58
N ILE A 35 -41.47 -4.13 29.82
CA ILE A 35 -42.45 -3.87 28.75
C ILE A 35 -42.29 -2.44 28.29
N ALA A 36 -41.81 -2.24 27.08
CA ALA A 36 -41.74 -0.94 26.46
C ALA A 36 -43.01 -0.65 25.62
N ILE A 37 -43.62 0.51 25.88
CA ILE A 37 -44.88 0.90 25.23
C ILE A 37 -44.58 1.98 24.18
N PHE A 38 -44.97 1.71 22.95
CA PHE A 38 -44.88 2.70 21.86
C PHE A 38 -46.04 3.70 21.90
N LYS A 39 -45.90 4.79 21.16
CA LYS A 39 -46.94 5.86 21.07
C LYS A 39 -48.28 5.38 20.54
N ASP A 40 -48.33 4.24 19.88
CA ASP A 40 -49.57 3.59 19.35
C ASP A 40 -50.13 2.52 20.28
N GLU A 41 -49.75 2.54 21.54
CA GLU A 41 -50.18 1.57 22.56
C GLU A 41 -49.74 0.10 22.29
N SER A 42 -48.81 -0.14 21.34
CA SER A 42 -48.24 -1.46 21.19
C SER A 42 -47.11 -1.69 22.19
N GLU A 43 -46.96 -2.89 22.65
CA GLU A 43 -46.01 -3.31 23.68
C GLU A 43 -44.93 -4.19 23.07
N VAL A 44 -43.68 -4.03 23.49
CA VAL A 44 -42.57 -4.92 23.13
C VAL A 44 -41.85 -5.38 24.39
N ILE A 45 -41.57 -6.68 24.42
CA ILE A 45 -40.74 -7.32 25.46
C ILE A 45 -39.54 -7.92 24.74
N LEU A 46 -38.36 -7.75 25.29
CA LEU A 46 -37.07 -8.22 24.74
C LEU A 46 -36.40 -9.10 25.79
N ASP A 47 -35.81 -10.23 25.37
CA ASP A 47 -35.00 -11.07 26.23
C ASP A 47 -33.46 -10.83 26.00
N GLU A 48 -32.63 -11.46 26.83
CA GLU A 48 -31.17 -11.33 26.76
C GLU A 48 -30.60 -11.84 25.42
N ASP A 49 -31.20 -12.81 24.80
CA ASP A 49 -30.76 -13.45 23.57
C ASP A 49 -31.24 -12.71 22.31
N GLY A 50 -31.97 -11.61 22.49
CA GLY A 50 -32.48 -10.78 21.41
C GLY A 50 -33.79 -11.25 20.81
N ASN A 51 -34.48 -12.21 21.46
CA ASN A 51 -35.84 -12.56 21.06
C ASN A 51 -36.81 -11.51 21.54
N TYR A 52 -37.75 -11.14 20.70
CA TYR A 52 -38.77 -10.16 21.05
C TYR A 52 -40.16 -10.70 20.87
N GLU A 53 -41.06 -10.28 21.74
CA GLU A 53 -42.49 -10.46 21.61
C GLU A 53 -43.15 -9.10 21.51
N TRP A 54 -43.80 -8.85 20.38
CA TRP A 54 -44.52 -7.61 20.11
C TRP A 54 -46.01 -7.85 20.17
N ARG A 55 -46.70 -7.08 21.00
CA ARG A 55 -48.15 -7.17 21.24
C ARG A 55 -48.83 -5.88 20.80
N SER A 56 -49.99 -6.01 20.10
CA SER A 56 -50.81 -4.87 19.70
C SER A 56 -52.29 -5.17 19.84
N LYS A 57 -53.04 -4.13 20.14
CA LYS A 57 -54.52 -4.21 20.15
C LYS A 57 -55.12 -4.16 18.74
N SER A 58 -54.37 -3.56 17.77
CA SER A 58 -54.76 -3.46 16.37
C SER A 58 -53.93 -4.41 15.50
N GLU A 59 -54.47 -4.76 14.32
CA GLU A 59 -53.72 -5.58 13.36
C GLU A 59 -52.46 -4.91 12.88
N PHE A 60 -51.34 -5.63 12.80
CA PHE A 60 -50.06 -5.11 12.37
C PHE A 60 -50.10 -4.75 10.89
N GLN A 61 -49.91 -3.47 10.56
CA GLN A 61 -49.76 -3.05 9.18
C GLN A 61 -48.36 -3.46 8.62
N LYS A 62 -48.39 -4.33 7.60
CA LYS A 62 -47.16 -4.90 6.96
C LYS A 62 -46.14 -3.89 6.41
N LYS A 63 -46.40 -2.58 6.44
CA LYS A 63 -45.58 -1.60 5.72
C LYS A 63 -44.59 -0.77 6.55
N LYS A 64 -44.60 -0.82 7.88
CA LYS A 64 -43.66 -0.03 8.70
C LYS A 64 -43.20 -0.82 9.92
N GLY A 65 -41.97 -1.35 9.84
CA GLY A 65 -41.25 -1.83 11.02
C GLY A 65 -40.93 -0.68 11.97
N LYS A 66 -40.92 -0.95 13.28
CA LYS A 66 -40.47 -0.01 14.31
C LYS A 66 -39.02 -0.25 14.63
N ARG A 67 -38.31 0.80 14.96
CA ARG A 67 -36.90 0.73 15.34
C ARG A 67 -36.79 0.53 16.85
N LEU A 68 -36.02 -0.47 17.25
CA LEU A 68 -35.54 -0.67 18.61
C LEU A 68 -34.03 -0.36 18.62
N PHE A 69 -33.60 0.33 19.64
CA PHE A 69 -32.20 0.63 19.89
C PHE A 69 -31.76 -0.22 21.06
N THR A 70 -30.75 -1.08 20.86
CA THR A 70 -30.27 -2.00 21.88
C THR A 70 -28.81 -1.75 22.22
N THR A 71 -28.47 -1.89 23.50
CA THR A 71 -27.08 -1.98 23.95
C THR A 71 -26.77 -3.46 24.13
N SER A 72 -25.84 -3.99 23.34
CA SER A 72 -25.44 -5.39 23.41
C SER A 72 -23.97 -5.53 23.80
N LEU A 73 -23.69 -6.45 24.69
CA LEU A 73 -22.34 -6.95 24.94
C LEU A 73 -21.98 -7.91 23.79
N SER A 74 -21.06 -7.53 22.95
CA SER A 74 -20.43 -8.43 22.01
C SER A 74 -19.10 -8.87 22.58
N PRO A 75 -18.89 -10.14 22.92
CA PRO A 75 -17.58 -10.61 23.32
C PRO A 75 -16.60 -10.34 22.16
N PRO A 76 -15.36 -9.89 22.43
CA PRO A 76 -14.36 -9.65 21.39
C PRO A 76 -14.07 -10.99 20.67
N SER A 77 -14.47 -11.09 19.42
CA SER A 77 -14.14 -12.24 18.58
C SER A 77 -12.91 -11.91 17.76
N PHE A 78 -11.76 -12.45 18.16
CA PHE A 78 -10.55 -12.34 17.36
C PHE A 78 -10.61 -13.40 16.25
N THR A 79 -10.86 -12.96 15.03
CA THR A 79 -10.91 -13.82 13.84
C THR A 79 -10.05 -13.23 12.74
N PHE A 80 -9.40 -14.10 11.96
CA PHE A 80 -8.68 -13.72 10.74
C PHE A 80 -9.58 -13.76 9.49
N GLU A 81 -10.87 -14.00 9.67
CA GLU A 81 -11.82 -14.19 8.56
C GLU A 81 -11.91 -12.94 7.67
N ASN A 82 -11.96 -11.75 8.28
CA ASN A 82 -11.95 -10.48 7.55
C ASN A 82 -10.69 -10.32 6.68
N TYR A 83 -9.52 -10.70 7.20
CA TYR A 83 -8.27 -10.68 6.42
C TYR A 83 -8.31 -11.67 5.26
N ARG A 84 -8.84 -12.87 5.50
CA ARG A 84 -8.99 -13.88 4.46
C ARG A 84 -9.97 -13.41 3.36
N GLU A 85 -11.08 -12.82 3.76
CA GLU A 85 -12.07 -12.29 2.82
C GLU A 85 -11.49 -11.19 1.93
N VAL A 86 -10.88 -10.17 2.53
CA VAL A 86 -10.25 -9.04 1.83
C VAL A 86 -9.12 -9.53 0.91
N LEU A 87 -8.23 -10.39 1.39
CA LEU A 87 -7.08 -10.84 0.60
C LEU A 87 -7.47 -11.74 -0.57
N PHE A 88 -8.47 -12.62 -0.41
CA PHE A 88 -8.75 -13.67 -1.38
C PHE A 88 -10.04 -13.47 -2.18
N LYS A 89 -11.09 -12.88 -1.58
CA LYS A 89 -12.36 -12.66 -2.28
C LYS A 89 -12.38 -11.31 -3.04
N GLU A 90 -11.85 -10.24 -2.46
CA GLU A 90 -11.87 -8.90 -3.06
C GLU A 90 -10.70 -8.63 -4.02
N GLY A 91 -9.80 -9.60 -4.25
CA GLY A 91 -8.69 -9.48 -5.17
C GLY A 91 -7.53 -8.60 -4.69
N ILE A 92 -7.57 -8.08 -3.46
CA ILE A 92 -6.51 -7.24 -2.88
C ILE A 92 -5.18 -7.99 -2.80
N GLY A 93 -5.22 -9.30 -2.53
CA GLY A 93 -4.01 -10.13 -2.53
C GLY A 93 -3.30 -10.13 -3.89
N ARG A 94 -4.05 -10.21 -5.00
CA ARG A 94 -3.49 -10.10 -6.36
C ARG A 94 -2.93 -8.70 -6.62
N ALA A 95 -3.66 -7.67 -6.24
CA ALA A 95 -3.20 -6.28 -6.36
C ALA A 95 -1.90 -6.05 -5.59
N PHE A 96 -1.78 -6.58 -4.38
CA PHE A 96 -0.55 -6.52 -3.59
C PHE A 96 0.65 -7.18 -4.30
N ILE A 97 0.47 -8.39 -4.85
CA ILE A 97 1.52 -9.08 -5.60
C ILE A 97 1.92 -8.29 -6.84
N ASN A 98 0.97 -7.73 -7.57
CA ASN A 98 1.25 -6.89 -8.75
C ASN A 98 2.04 -5.64 -8.35
N THR A 99 1.66 -4.98 -7.26
CA THR A 99 2.39 -3.81 -6.74
C THR A 99 3.82 -4.20 -6.35
N MET A 100 4.03 -5.35 -5.70
CA MET A 100 5.37 -5.87 -5.39
C MET A 100 6.17 -6.16 -6.66
N ALA A 101 5.55 -6.76 -7.68
CA ALA A 101 6.19 -7.05 -8.97
C ALA A 101 6.62 -5.78 -9.72
N VAL A 102 5.94 -4.66 -9.48
CA VAL A 102 6.35 -3.35 -9.99
C VAL A 102 7.41 -2.72 -9.09
N ALA A 103 7.13 -2.55 -7.80
CA ALA A 103 7.93 -1.73 -6.90
C ALA A 103 9.32 -2.31 -6.60
N LEU A 104 9.44 -3.64 -6.41
CA LEU A 104 10.72 -4.25 -6.09
C LEU A 104 11.75 -4.11 -7.22
N PRO A 105 11.48 -4.52 -8.47
CA PRO A 105 12.43 -4.33 -9.56
C PRO A 105 12.69 -2.85 -9.87
N SER A 106 11.66 -2.01 -9.83
CA SER A 106 11.78 -0.55 -10.02
C SER A 106 12.66 0.12 -8.97
N THR A 107 12.87 -0.50 -7.83
CA THR A 107 13.77 -0.04 -6.78
C THR A 107 15.17 -0.64 -6.92
N LEU A 108 15.25 -1.95 -7.14
CA LEU A 108 16.53 -2.68 -7.16
C LEU A 108 17.36 -2.37 -8.41
N ILE A 109 16.72 -2.28 -9.59
CA ILE A 109 17.42 -2.03 -10.84
C ILE A 109 18.17 -0.68 -10.81
N PRO A 110 17.53 0.46 -10.51
CA PRO A 110 18.24 1.72 -10.40
C PRO A 110 19.29 1.72 -9.27
N LEU A 111 19.00 1.09 -8.13
CA LEU A 111 19.95 1.03 -7.02
C LEU A 111 21.25 0.32 -7.42
N ILE A 112 21.16 -0.81 -8.13
CA ILE A 112 22.32 -1.54 -8.64
C ILE A 112 23.09 -0.69 -9.66
N ILE A 113 22.41 -0.17 -10.67
CA ILE A 113 23.02 0.64 -11.74
C ILE A 113 23.68 1.87 -11.14
N CYS A 114 22.97 2.62 -10.28
CA CYS A 114 23.46 3.84 -9.69
C CYS A 114 24.62 3.61 -8.71
N SER A 115 24.74 2.42 -8.12
CA SER A 115 25.88 2.09 -7.28
C SER A 115 27.20 2.10 -8.06
N PHE A 116 27.22 1.54 -9.27
CA PHE A 116 28.37 1.60 -10.16
C PHE A 116 28.65 3.02 -10.64
N PHE A 117 27.62 3.76 -11.01
CA PHE A 117 27.75 5.18 -11.39
C PHE A 117 28.33 6.02 -10.25
N ALA A 118 27.75 5.91 -9.05
CA ALA A 118 28.22 6.66 -7.88
C ALA A 118 29.66 6.32 -7.53
N TYR A 119 30.05 5.03 -7.60
CA TYR A 119 31.41 4.58 -7.39
C TYR A 119 32.38 5.22 -8.42
N SER A 120 32.04 5.12 -9.71
CA SER A 120 32.88 5.65 -10.78
C SER A 120 33.06 7.17 -10.68
N LEU A 121 31.96 7.89 -10.40
CA LEU A 121 31.96 9.35 -10.22
C LEU A 121 32.67 9.80 -8.96
N THR A 122 32.90 8.92 -7.98
CA THR A 122 33.60 9.28 -6.74
C THR A 122 35.10 9.02 -6.85
N TRP A 123 35.50 7.82 -7.29
CA TRP A 123 36.89 7.35 -7.16
C TRP A 123 37.63 7.08 -8.47
N MET A 124 36.90 6.99 -9.60
CA MET A 124 37.56 6.80 -10.88
C MET A 124 37.84 8.17 -11.54
N ARG A 125 39.00 8.26 -12.22
CA ARG A 125 39.41 9.45 -12.99
C ARG A 125 39.21 9.13 -14.46
N PHE A 126 38.23 9.79 -15.10
CA PHE A 126 37.99 9.69 -16.54
C PHE A 126 37.60 11.05 -17.10
N TYR A 127 37.83 11.23 -18.40
CA TYR A 127 37.46 12.46 -19.09
C TYR A 127 35.94 12.66 -19.11
N GLY A 128 35.49 13.87 -18.78
CA GLY A 128 34.05 14.19 -18.77
C GLY A 128 33.31 13.84 -17.48
N ARG A 129 34.02 13.34 -16.43
CA ARG A 129 33.40 12.98 -15.14
C ARG A 129 32.54 14.11 -14.54
N ASP A 130 33.07 15.30 -14.48
CA ASP A 130 32.40 16.44 -13.85
C ASP A 130 31.25 16.96 -14.73
N THR A 131 31.41 16.89 -16.06
CA THR A 131 30.31 17.18 -17.00
C THR A 131 29.17 16.17 -16.85
N LEU A 132 29.46 14.88 -16.77
CA LEU A 132 28.48 13.85 -16.55
C LEU A 132 27.72 14.05 -15.22
N LEU A 133 28.47 14.39 -14.15
CA LEU A 133 27.88 14.74 -12.87
C LEU A 133 26.93 15.96 -12.98
N ALA A 134 27.36 16.99 -13.69
CA ALA A 134 26.56 18.19 -13.90
C ALA A 134 25.26 17.86 -14.66
N ILE A 135 25.31 17.00 -15.69
CA ILE A 135 24.13 16.52 -16.43
C ILE A 135 23.19 15.75 -15.51
N ILE A 136 23.73 14.84 -14.68
CA ILE A 136 22.93 14.07 -13.71
C ILE A 136 22.22 15.01 -12.73
N ILE A 137 22.92 16.00 -12.18
CA ILE A 137 22.30 16.97 -11.27
C ILE A 137 21.28 17.85 -12.00
N ALA A 138 21.56 18.29 -13.21
CA ALA A 138 20.63 19.09 -14.01
C ALA A 138 19.34 18.32 -14.32
N SER A 139 19.43 17.01 -14.52
CA SER A 139 18.24 16.18 -14.78
C SER A 139 17.28 16.07 -13.58
N LEU A 140 17.71 16.37 -12.35
CA LEU A 140 16.83 16.44 -11.18
C LEU A 140 15.80 17.56 -11.26
N VAL A 141 16.04 18.58 -12.08
CA VAL A 141 15.13 19.72 -12.26
C VAL A 141 13.99 19.39 -13.23
N VAL A 142 14.15 18.33 -14.05
CA VAL A 142 13.15 17.97 -15.06
C VAL A 142 11.91 17.35 -14.36
N PRO A 143 10.72 17.96 -14.51
CA PRO A 143 9.50 17.41 -13.89
C PRO A 143 9.15 16.06 -14.52
N LEU A 144 8.94 15.05 -13.67
CA LEU A 144 8.58 13.68 -14.08
C LEU A 144 7.36 13.68 -15.01
N GLN A 145 6.32 14.44 -14.66
CA GLN A 145 5.05 14.49 -15.38
C GLN A 145 5.21 14.93 -16.85
N MET A 146 6.13 15.84 -17.11
CA MET A 146 6.41 16.33 -18.48
C MET A 146 7.15 15.31 -19.32
N SER A 147 7.90 14.42 -18.70
CA SER A 147 8.73 13.43 -19.37
C SER A 147 8.01 12.13 -19.71
N LEU A 148 6.83 11.86 -19.11
CA LEU A 148 6.12 10.58 -19.26
C LEU A 148 5.73 10.28 -20.70
N ILE A 149 5.13 11.23 -21.40
CA ILE A 149 4.67 11.03 -22.81
C ILE A 149 5.87 10.87 -23.75
N PRO A 150 6.90 11.75 -23.74
CA PRO A 150 8.10 11.55 -24.54
C PRO A 150 8.78 10.20 -24.31
N ILE A 151 8.91 9.76 -23.05
CA ILE A 151 9.51 8.47 -22.73
C ILE A 151 8.66 7.32 -23.25
N LEU A 152 7.35 7.39 -23.12
CA LEU A 152 6.46 6.35 -23.67
C LEU A 152 6.58 6.25 -25.18
N THR A 153 6.72 7.38 -25.89
CA THR A 153 6.95 7.40 -27.35
C THR A 153 8.26 6.71 -27.70
N ILE A 154 9.35 7.07 -27.02
CA ILE A 154 10.65 6.43 -27.20
C ILE A 154 10.56 4.92 -26.94
N TYR A 155 9.85 4.50 -25.88
CA TYR A 155 9.71 3.08 -25.57
C TYR A 155 8.88 2.31 -26.60
N ASN A 156 7.86 2.95 -27.20
CA ASN A 156 7.12 2.35 -28.30
C ASN A 156 8.02 2.12 -29.54
N ASP A 157 8.86 3.11 -29.89
CA ASP A 157 9.78 3.01 -31.01
C ASP A 157 10.85 1.93 -30.78
N PHE A 158 11.47 1.90 -29.59
CA PHE A 158 12.41 0.84 -29.19
C PHE A 158 11.72 -0.51 -29.07
N GLY A 159 10.52 -0.56 -28.51
CA GLY A 159 9.75 -1.79 -28.35
C GLY A 159 9.41 -2.43 -29.68
N ALA A 160 9.13 -1.64 -30.70
CA ALA A 160 8.91 -2.13 -32.06
C ALA A 160 10.17 -2.81 -32.65
N ILE A 161 11.36 -2.35 -32.27
CA ILE A 161 12.65 -2.94 -32.71
C ILE A 161 12.94 -4.26 -31.97
N PHE A 162 12.66 -4.33 -30.69
CA PHE A 162 13.03 -5.47 -29.82
C PHE A 162 11.88 -6.43 -29.53
N GLY A 163 10.69 -6.19 -30.05
CA GLY A 163 9.50 -7.01 -29.81
C GLY A 163 8.96 -6.94 -28.38
N VAL A 164 9.26 -5.87 -27.66
CA VAL A 164 8.80 -5.65 -26.27
C VAL A 164 7.76 -4.55 -26.23
N ALA A 165 6.60 -4.82 -25.68
CA ALA A 165 5.57 -3.80 -25.51
C ALA A 165 6.04 -2.73 -24.53
N ALA A 166 5.90 -1.44 -24.90
CA ALA A 166 6.23 -0.32 -24.01
C ALA A 166 5.37 -0.32 -22.75
N LYS A 167 4.10 -0.69 -22.89
CA LYS A 167 3.17 -0.87 -21.78
C LYS A 167 3.28 -2.29 -21.22
N SER A 168 4.20 -2.46 -20.31
CA SER A 168 4.54 -3.75 -19.68
C SER A 168 5.30 -3.53 -18.37
N TYR A 169 5.44 -4.58 -17.57
CA TYR A 169 6.27 -4.52 -16.36
C TYR A 169 7.70 -4.02 -16.66
N PRO A 170 8.43 -4.55 -17.64
CA PRO A 170 9.73 -3.98 -18.01
C PRO A 170 9.69 -2.50 -18.39
N GLY A 171 8.64 -2.03 -19.07
CA GLY A 171 8.46 -0.61 -19.37
C GLY A 171 8.37 0.26 -18.11
N VAL A 172 7.59 -0.18 -17.12
CA VAL A 172 7.51 0.51 -15.81
C VAL A 172 8.85 0.49 -15.08
N TRP A 173 9.54 -0.67 -15.05
CA TRP A 173 10.87 -0.78 -14.40
C TRP A 173 11.90 0.16 -15.04
N MET A 174 11.91 0.25 -16.35
CA MET A 174 12.79 1.15 -17.09
C MET A 174 12.46 2.62 -16.86
N ALA A 175 11.16 2.97 -16.80
CA ALA A 175 10.72 4.34 -16.53
C ALA A 175 11.17 4.77 -15.12
N HIS A 176 10.89 3.98 -14.09
CA HIS A 176 11.36 4.27 -12.73
C HIS A 176 12.89 4.29 -12.62
N THR A 177 13.59 3.43 -13.39
CA THR A 177 15.06 3.47 -13.43
C THR A 177 15.54 4.81 -13.98
N GLY A 178 14.98 5.28 -15.09
CA GLY A 178 15.35 6.58 -15.68
C GLY A 178 15.10 7.74 -14.70
N PHE A 179 13.94 7.79 -14.08
CA PHE A 179 13.60 8.84 -13.12
C PHE A 179 14.41 8.77 -11.82
N GLY A 180 14.66 7.55 -11.32
CA GLY A 180 15.41 7.32 -10.10
C GLY A 180 16.93 7.48 -10.26
N LEU A 181 17.45 7.41 -11.49
CA LEU A 181 18.90 7.38 -11.76
C LEU A 181 19.62 8.60 -11.21
N ALA A 182 19.09 9.79 -11.44
CA ALA A 182 19.72 11.03 -11.02
C ALA A 182 19.78 11.17 -9.48
N SER A 183 18.65 11.03 -8.82
CA SER A 183 18.54 11.17 -7.36
C SER A 183 19.34 10.10 -6.61
N THR A 184 19.18 8.83 -7.02
CA THR A 184 19.90 7.71 -6.42
C THR A 184 21.41 7.83 -6.60
N THR A 185 21.88 8.18 -7.81
CA THR A 185 23.31 8.39 -8.05
C THR A 185 23.87 9.54 -7.22
N PHE A 186 23.13 10.65 -7.13
CA PHE A 186 23.54 11.80 -6.35
C PHE A 186 23.65 11.49 -4.85
N LEU A 187 22.64 10.83 -4.30
CA LEU A 187 22.62 10.44 -2.88
C LEU A 187 23.73 9.44 -2.54
N LEU A 188 23.86 8.36 -3.35
CA LEU A 188 24.94 7.38 -3.16
C LEU A 188 26.32 8.03 -3.27
N ARG A 189 26.55 8.86 -4.29
CA ARG A 189 27.82 9.54 -4.47
C ARG A 189 28.18 10.42 -3.27
N ASN A 190 27.22 11.17 -2.73
CA ASN A 190 27.47 12.02 -1.55
C ASN A 190 27.86 11.18 -0.33
N PHE A 191 27.20 10.04 -0.12
CA PHE A 191 27.60 9.11 0.93
C PHE A 191 28.99 8.53 0.68
N LEU A 192 29.25 8.01 -0.53
CA LEU A 192 30.53 7.41 -0.87
C LEU A 192 31.67 8.40 -0.73
N LYS A 193 31.43 9.68 -1.02
CA LYS A 193 32.43 10.77 -0.86
C LYS A 193 32.76 11.05 0.61
N SER A 194 31.92 10.67 1.56
CA SER A 194 32.18 10.81 3.00
C SER A 194 33.04 9.68 3.58
N LEU A 195 33.30 8.63 2.81
CA LEU A 195 34.17 7.54 3.25
C LEU A 195 35.65 7.96 3.19
N PRO A 196 36.51 7.50 4.13
CA PRO A 196 37.92 7.82 4.15
C PRO A 196 38.65 7.35 2.88
N ASN A 197 39.42 8.25 2.24
CA ASN A 197 40.19 7.90 1.04
C ASN A 197 41.32 6.92 1.36
N GLU A 198 41.86 6.96 2.57
CA GLU A 198 42.96 6.12 3.04
C GLU A 198 42.65 4.63 2.88
N MET A 199 41.42 4.24 3.07
CA MET A 199 40.97 2.83 2.87
C MET A 199 41.11 2.41 1.41
N MET A 200 40.80 3.31 0.49
CA MET A 200 40.88 3.07 -0.95
C MET A 200 42.33 3.02 -1.42
N GLU A 201 43.17 3.89 -0.85
CA GLU A 201 44.58 3.95 -1.16
C GLU A 201 45.30 2.70 -0.62
N ALA A 202 45.05 2.29 0.61
CA ALA A 202 45.58 1.06 1.19
C ALA A 202 45.25 -0.18 0.34
N ALA A 203 43.96 -0.33 -0.03
CA ALA A 203 43.53 -1.45 -0.87
C ALA A 203 44.22 -1.47 -2.25
N LYS A 204 44.47 -0.30 -2.84
CA LYS A 204 45.24 -0.19 -4.11
C LYS A 204 46.69 -0.58 -3.94
N VAL A 205 47.32 -0.20 -2.82
CA VAL A 205 48.70 -0.60 -2.50
C VAL A 205 48.78 -2.13 -2.34
N ASP A 206 47.74 -2.75 -1.78
CA ASP A 206 47.61 -4.22 -1.67
C ASP A 206 47.30 -4.89 -3.03
N GLY A 207 47.19 -4.14 -4.11
CA GLY A 207 46.94 -4.66 -5.46
C GLY A 207 45.47 -5.00 -5.78
N ALA A 208 44.56 -4.53 -4.96
CA ALA A 208 43.11 -4.77 -5.22
C ALA A 208 42.63 -4.02 -6.47
N SER A 209 41.86 -4.72 -7.30
CA SER A 209 41.20 -4.10 -8.46
C SER A 209 40.06 -3.19 -8.03
N HIS A 210 39.63 -2.28 -8.93
CA HIS A 210 38.43 -1.48 -8.67
C HIS A 210 37.17 -2.33 -8.38
N TYR A 211 37.08 -3.51 -8.97
CA TYR A 211 35.98 -4.44 -8.73
C TYR A 211 36.04 -5.06 -7.32
N ASP A 212 37.25 -5.47 -6.89
CA ASP A 212 37.44 -6.00 -5.52
C ASP A 212 37.15 -4.95 -4.47
N ILE A 213 37.66 -3.72 -4.67
CA ILE A 213 37.38 -2.59 -3.77
C ILE A 213 35.86 -2.32 -3.69
N PHE A 214 35.19 -2.28 -4.82
CA PHE A 214 33.76 -2.01 -4.87
C PHE A 214 32.96 -3.09 -4.11
N LEU A 215 33.19 -4.38 -4.40
CA LEU A 215 32.41 -5.45 -3.82
C LEU A 215 32.76 -5.78 -2.37
N ARG A 216 34.07 -5.73 -2.02
CA ARG A 216 34.57 -6.21 -0.73
C ARG A 216 34.72 -5.11 0.32
N ILE A 217 34.82 -3.84 -0.11
CA ILE A 217 35.00 -2.72 0.80
C ILE A 217 33.80 -1.79 0.75
N ILE A 218 33.48 -1.27 -0.44
CA ILE A 218 32.49 -0.21 -0.58
C ILE A 218 31.07 -0.69 -0.29
N ILE A 219 30.65 -1.79 -0.91
CA ILE A 219 29.29 -2.32 -0.67
C ILE A 219 29.07 -2.63 0.80
N PRO A 220 29.93 -3.41 1.51
CA PRO A 220 29.70 -3.70 2.92
C PRO A 220 29.64 -2.46 3.81
N LEU A 221 30.51 -1.49 3.61
CA LEU A 221 30.52 -0.24 4.37
C LEU A 221 29.32 0.65 4.08
N SER A 222 28.75 0.51 2.90
CA SER A 222 27.64 1.34 2.44
C SER A 222 26.25 0.71 2.66
N ILE A 223 26.17 -0.47 3.28
CA ILE A 223 24.89 -1.15 3.55
C ILE A 223 23.84 -0.21 4.20
N PRO A 224 24.18 0.62 5.21
CA PRO A 224 23.19 1.52 5.80
C PRO A 224 22.68 2.57 4.81
N ALA A 225 23.53 3.08 3.93
CA ALA A 225 23.14 4.04 2.89
C ALA A 225 22.29 3.36 1.81
N PHE A 226 22.68 2.16 1.37
CA PHE A 226 21.88 1.37 0.44
C PHE A 226 20.49 1.06 1.00
N ALA A 227 20.39 0.66 2.27
CA ALA A 227 19.12 0.40 2.93
C ALA A 227 18.23 1.65 2.98
N SER A 228 18.81 2.80 3.35
CA SER A 228 18.08 4.06 3.41
C SER A 228 17.55 4.49 2.04
N ILE A 229 18.39 4.42 1.00
CA ILE A 229 18.01 4.78 -0.36
C ILE A 229 17.01 3.77 -0.93
N PHE A 230 17.18 2.48 -0.63
CA PHE A 230 16.21 1.44 -1.00
C PHE A 230 14.83 1.76 -0.44
N ILE A 231 14.73 2.09 0.85
CA ILE A 231 13.44 2.43 1.49
C ILE A 231 12.81 3.65 0.83
N LEU A 232 13.58 4.72 0.61
CA LEU A 232 13.07 5.94 -0.04
C LEU A 232 12.57 5.65 -1.46
N GLN A 233 13.36 4.96 -2.27
CA GLN A 233 13.02 4.61 -3.65
C GLN A 233 11.83 3.65 -3.70
N PHE A 234 11.79 2.65 -2.80
CA PHE A 234 10.68 1.72 -2.70
C PHE A 234 9.37 2.42 -2.37
N LEU A 235 9.37 3.29 -1.37
CA LEU A 235 8.18 4.06 -1.00
C LEU A 235 7.72 4.98 -2.13
N TRP A 236 8.65 5.55 -2.88
CA TRP A 236 8.31 6.34 -4.05
C TRP A 236 7.64 5.49 -5.14
N CYS A 237 8.26 4.37 -5.54
CA CYS A 237 7.66 3.46 -6.53
C CYS A 237 6.34 2.85 -6.06
N TRP A 238 6.22 2.53 -4.77
CA TRP A 238 5.01 1.96 -4.18
C TRP A 238 3.81 2.90 -4.25
N ASN A 239 4.05 4.19 -4.05
CA ASN A 239 2.98 5.21 -4.04
C ASN A 239 2.76 5.87 -5.41
N ASP A 240 3.52 5.50 -6.44
CA ASP A 240 3.43 6.12 -7.77
C ASP A 240 2.34 5.46 -8.62
N LEU A 241 1.16 6.05 -8.57
CA LEU A 241 0.05 5.67 -9.44
C LEU A 241 0.24 6.17 -10.88
N LEU A 242 0.88 7.34 -11.07
CA LEU A 242 0.91 8.01 -12.35
C LEU A 242 1.72 7.24 -13.40
N VAL A 243 2.93 6.79 -13.04
CA VAL A 243 3.75 5.96 -13.94
C VAL A 243 3.06 4.63 -14.22
N GLY A 244 2.41 4.03 -13.20
CA GLY A 244 1.63 2.82 -13.38
C GLY A 244 0.51 2.98 -14.42
N LEU A 245 -0.26 4.06 -14.35
CA LEU A 245 -1.35 4.33 -15.30
C LEU A 245 -0.86 4.58 -16.74
N VAL A 246 0.34 5.14 -16.91
CA VAL A 246 0.90 5.44 -18.25
C VAL A 246 1.55 4.21 -18.88
N PHE A 247 2.28 3.41 -18.09
CA PHE A 247 3.14 2.32 -18.59
C PHE A 247 2.59 0.91 -18.34
N LEU A 248 1.42 0.76 -17.72
CA LEU A 248 0.71 -0.52 -17.64
C LEU A 248 -0.59 -0.43 -18.42
N ASP A 249 -0.89 -1.46 -19.21
CA ASP A 249 -2.22 -1.60 -19.75
C ASP A 249 -3.18 -1.98 -18.63
N GLN A 250 -4.37 -1.39 -18.63
CA GLN A 250 -5.44 -1.88 -17.77
C GLN A 250 -5.77 -3.30 -18.26
N VAL A 251 -5.46 -4.30 -17.43
CA VAL A 251 -5.95 -5.64 -17.67
C VAL A 251 -7.48 -5.55 -17.62
N PRO A 252 -8.20 -5.94 -18.70
CA PRO A 252 -9.65 -6.01 -18.64
C PRO A 252 -10.03 -6.86 -17.42
N SER A 253 -10.89 -6.34 -16.57
CA SER A 253 -11.49 -7.13 -15.49
C SER A 253 -12.39 -8.18 -16.16
N GLU A 254 -11.91 -9.41 -16.31
CA GLU A 254 -12.75 -10.58 -16.52
C GLU A 254 -13.50 -10.94 -15.25
#